data_0bde430636c2726ca2354c098770588f
#
_entry.id   0bde430636c2726ca2354c098770588f
#
_cell.length_a   1.000
_cell.length_b   1.000
_cell.length_c   1.000
_cell.angle_alpha   90.00
_cell.angle_beta   90.00
_cell.angle_gamma   90.00
#
_symmetry.space_group_name_H-M   'P 1'
#
loop_
_entity.id
_entity.type
_entity.pdbx_description
1 polymer ?
#
loop_
_entity_poly.entity_id
_entity_poly.type
_entity_poly.pdbx_seq_one_letter_code
_entity_poly.pdbx_strand_id
1 'polypeptide(L)'
;EPSLYASLSVTPRLNATLTLNSDFADAVLDARVVNLSRFELFKPERRSFFTQDAGRFGFGGLEVEEPVLVPFFSRRIGLGSSIDGGLKLSGTAGPIDLGAFVVQVPGRSDAPVARMGVARAAIGLGESQRLGMIATQGTPDGLGRIQLAGMDHQFRSTRFMGERTFE
;
A
#
# COMPACT_ATOMS: atom_id res chain seq x y z
N GLU A 1 -4.43 -24.69 5.86
CA GLU A 1 -2.96 -24.78 5.96
C GLU A 1 -2.49 -23.82 7.05
N PRO A 2 -1.42 -24.13 7.82
CA PRO A 2 -0.96 -23.26 8.87
C PRO A 2 -0.41 -21.95 8.30
N SER A 3 -0.83 -20.82 8.84
CA SER A 3 -0.31 -19.50 8.52
C SER A 3 0.58 -18.98 9.65
N LEU A 4 1.58 -18.18 9.31
CA LEU A 4 2.46 -17.53 10.27
C LEU A 4 2.42 -16.02 10.05
N TYR A 5 2.24 -15.28 11.15
CA TYR A 5 2.38 -13.84 11.18
C TYR A 5 3.32 -13.47 12.33
N ALA A 6 4.38 -12.72 12.04
CA ALA A 6 5.35 -12.27 13.01
C ALA A 6 5.67 -10.79 12.80
N SER A 7 5.73 -10.03 13.89
CA SER A 7 6.14 -8.62 13.86
C SER A 7 7.27 -8.39 14.84
N LEU A 8 8.28 -7.67 14.39
CA LEU A 8 9.47 -7.34 15.17
C LEU A 8 9.74 -5.83 15.10
N SER A 9 9.90 -5.19 16.24
CA SER A 9 10.39 -3.82 16.31
C SER A 9 11.88 -3.77 16.06
N VAL A 10 12.27 -3.33 14.87
CA VAL A 10 13.70 -3.15 14.49
C VAL A 10 14.30 -1.99 15.27
N THR A 11 13.52 -0.92 15.43
CA THR A 11 13.78 0.20 16.33
C THR A 11 12.48 0.60 17.03
N PRO A 12 12.49 1.48 18.07
CA PRO A 12 11.25 1.94 18.70
C PRO A 12 10.22 2.57 17.75
N ARG A 13 10.62 2.92 16.55
CA ARG A 13 9.76 3.59 15.55
C ARG A 13 9.71 2.88 14.19
N LEU A 14 10.38 1.75 14.03
CA LEU A 14 10.45 1.00 12.79
C LEU A 14 10.15 -0.47 13.05
N ASN A 15 9.14 -0.99 12.40
CA ASN A 15 8.67 -2.36 12.54
C ASN A 15 8.89 -3.14 11.25
N ALA A 16 9.32 -4.40 11.41
CA ALA A 16 9.34 -5.38 10.35
C ALA A 16 8.23 -6.42 10.60
N THR A 17 7.47 -6.76 9.58
CA THR A 17 6.39 -7.75 9.66
C THR A 17 6.60 -8.81 8.60
N LEU A 18 6.61 -10.07 9.02
CA LEU A 18 6.67 -11.24 8.15
C LEU A 18 5.31 -11.94 8.15
N THR A 19 4.85 -12.35 7.00
CA THR A 19 3.71 -13.24 6.85
C THR A 19 4.09 -14.40 5.94
N LEU A 20 3.69 -15.61 6.30
CA LEU A 20 3.90 -16.81 5.50
C LEU A 20 2.59 -17.56 5.39
N ASN A 21 2.30 -18.07 4.19
CA ASN A 21 1.13 -18.88 3.88
C ASN A 21 -0.18 -18.25 4.42
N SER A 22 -0.31 -16.94 4.21
CA SER A 22 -1.48 -16.21 4.69
C SER A 22 -2.67 -16.51 3.79
N ASP A 23 -3.57 -17.35 4.32
CA ASP A 23 -4.93 -17.45 3.82
C ASP A 23 -5.75 -16.32 4.45
N PHE A 24 -6.13 -15.34 3.64
CA PHE A 24 -6.98 -14.24 4.09
C PHE A 24 -8.48 -14.61 4.09
N ALA A 25 -8.80 -15.89 4.26
CA ALA A 25 -10.17 -16.38 4.36
C ALA A 25 -10.96 -15.73 5.50
N ASP A 26 -10.27 -15.30 6.57
CA ASP A 26 -10.85 -14.56 7.70
C ASP A 26 -11.09 -13.07 7.39
N ALA A 27 -10.62 -12.57 6.25
CA ALA A 27 -10.97 -11.22 5.84
C ALA A 27 -12.48 -11.15 5.56
N VAL A 28 -13.16 -10.25 6.27
CA VAL A 28 -14.61 -10.06 6.13
C VAL A 28 -14.98 -10.01 4.65
N LEU A 29 -15.86 -10.90 4.24
CA LEU A 29 -16.35 -11.00 2.87
C LEU A 29 -16.90 -9.63 2.44
N ASP A 30 -16.49 -9.19 1.27
CA ASP A 30 -17.05 -7.98 0.68
C ASP A 30 -18.55 -8.15 0.40
N ALA A 31 -19.32 -7.11 0.67
CA ALA A 31 -20.71 -7.09 0.22
C ALA A 31 -20.75 -7.28 -1.31
N ARG A 32 -21.67 -8.14 -1.75
CA ARG A 32 -21.90 -8.39 -3.17
C ARG A 32 -22.50 -7.14 -3.80
N VAL A 33 -21.71 -6.41 -4.54
CA VAL A 33 -22.15 -5.21 -5.28
C VAL A 33 -22.18 -5.56 -6.76
N VAL A 34 -23.29 -5.31 -7.42
CA VAL A 34 -23.41 -5.44 -8.87
C VAL A 34 -22.78 -4.20 -9.49
N ASN A 35 -21.70 -4.37 -10.23
CA ASN A 35 -21.07 -3.27 -10.95
C ASN A 35 -21.88 -2.97 -12.23
N LEU A 36 -22.58 -1.86 -12.24
CA LEU A 36 -23.34 -1.36 -13.40
C LEU A 36 -22.52 -0.35 -14.24
N SER A 37 -21.28 -0.06 -13.82
CA SER A 37 -20.39 0.85 -14.55
C SER A 37 -19.30 0.07 -15.30
N ARG A 38 -18.67 0.72 -16.30
CA ARG A 38 -17.50 0.19 -17.00
C ARG A 38 -16.19 0.28 -16.20
N PHE A 39 -16.22 0.96 -15.05
CA PHE A 39 -15.06 1.16 -14.20
C PHE A 39 -15.00 0.09 -13.12
N GLU A 40 -13.81 -0.34 -12.75
CA GLU A 40 -13.63 -1.26 -11.63
C GLU A 40 -14.09 -0.63 -10.31
N LEU A 41 -14.78 -1.43 -9.49
CA LEU A 41 -15.16 -0.99 -8.15
C LEU A 41 -13.93 -1.00 -7.22
N PHE A 42 -13.60 0.15 -6.68
CA PHE A 42 -12.61 0.26 -5.63
C PHE A 42 -13.19 -0.23 -4.31
N LYS A 43 -12.85 -1.45 -3.92
CA LYS A 43 -13.23 -1.99 -2.62
C LYS A 43 -12.13 -1.70 -1.61
N PRO A 44 -12.47 -1.36 -0.35
CA PRO A 44 -11.47 -1.08 0.68
C PRO A 44 -10.65 -2.34 0.99
N GLU A 45 -9.38 -2.15 1.26
CA GLU A 45 -8.50 -3.21 1.77
C GLU A 45 -8.93 -3.59 3.19
N ARG A 46 -8.98 -4.88 3.50
CA ARG A 46 -9.39 -5.40 4.82
C ARG A 46 -8.38 -6.34 5.44
N ARG A 47 -7.38 -6.77 4.68
CA ARG A 47 -6.34 -7.69 5.16
C ARG A 47 -5.36 -6.95 6.06
N SER A 48 -5.18 -7.45 7.29
CA SER A 48 -4.38 -6.79 8.33
C SER A 48 -2.95 -6.47 7.88
N PHE A 49 -2.31 -7.35 7.12
CA PHE A 49 -0.98 -7.11 6.58
C PHE A 49 -0.89 -5.83 5.75
N PHE A 50 -1.92 -5.49 4.98
CA PHE A 50 -1.93 -4.31 4.12
C PHE A 50 -2.56 -3.09 4.80
N THR A 51 -3.56 -3.26 5.66
CA THR A 51 -4.26 -2.15 6.33
C THR A 51 -3.43 -1.53 7.43
N GLN A 52 -2.64 -2.34 8.11
CA GLN A 52 -1.72 -1.84 9.13
C GLN A 52 -0.68 -0.92 8.47
N ASP A 53 -0.63 0.33 8.91
CA ASP A 53 0.23 1.38 8.35
C ASP A 53 -0.08 1.77 6.88
N ALA A 54 -1.28 1.51 6.37
CA ALA A 54 -1.68 1.81 4.99
C ALA A 54 -1.47 3.29 4.62
N GLY A 55 -1.67 4.22 5.54
CA GLY A 55 -1.45 5.65 5.33
C GLY A 55 -0.02 6.02 4.93
N ARG A 56 0.97 5.14 5.21
CA ARG A 56 2.36 5.36 4.81
C ARG A 56 2.59 5.17 3.30
N PHE A 57 1.67 4.50 2.61
CA PHE A 57 1.72 4.24 1.17
C PHE A 57 0.90 5.24 0.35
N GLY A 58 0.21 6.19 1.01
CA GLY A 58 -0.56 7.24 0.33
C GLY A 58 0.35 8.12 -0.54
N PHE A 59 -0.15 8.51 -1.73
CA PHE A 59 0.58 9.31 -2.70
C PHE A 59 -0.25 10.54 -3.09
N GLY A 60 0.38 11.71 -3.20
CA GLY A 60 -0.29 12.94 -3.60
C GLY A 60 -1.06 13.67 -2.50
N GLY A 61 -1.34 13.03 -1.37
CA GLY A 61 -1.93 13.66 -0.16
C GLY A 61 -3.38 14.11 -0.27
N LEU A 62 -4.00 14.01 -1.43
CA LEU A 62 -5.39 14.39 -1.61
C LEU A 62 -6.30 13.19 -1.28
N GLU A 63 -7.12 13.35 -0.26
CA GLU A 63 -8.27 12.47 -0.01
C GLU A 63 -9.40 12.89 -0.97
N VAL A 64 -9.29 12.46 -2.21
CA VAL A 64 -10.38 12.65 -3.19
C VAL A 64 -11.23 11.38 -3.24
N GLU A 65 -12.53 11.56 -3.32
CA GLU A 65 -13.49 10.44 -3.43
C GLU A 65 -13.18 9.52 -4.62
N GLU A 66 -12.63 10.10 -5.70
CA GLU A 66 -12.18 9.36 -6.88
C GLU A 66 -10.71 9.73 -7.18
N PRO A 67 -9.73 8.96 -6.73
CA PRO A 67 -8.33 9.27 -7.00
C PRO A 67 -8.02 9.12 -8.50
N VAL A 68 -7.47 10.18 -9.08
CA VAL A 68 -7.07 10.22 -10.51
C VAL A 68 -5.90 9.28 -10.79
N LEU A 69 -5.04 9.07 -9.80
CA LEU A 69 -3.88 8.20 -9.89
C LEU A 69 -3.69 7.44 -8.57
N VAL A 70 -3.75 6.12 -8.65
CA VAL A 70 -3.41 5.22 -7.54
C VAL A 70 -2.19 4.42 -7.95
N PRO A 71 -0.97 4.84 -7.57
CA PRO A 71 0.27 4.15 -7.95
C PRO A 71 0.34 2.73 -7.42
N PHE A 72 -0.39 2.46 -6.34
CA PHE A 72 -0.39 1.18 -5.67
C PHE A 72 -1.77 0.88 -5.07
N PHE A 73 -2.31 -0.30 -5.39
CA PHE A 73 -3.59 -0.79 -4.88
C PHE A 73 -3.43 -2.23 -4.39
N SER A 74 -3.26 -2.39 -3.07
CA SER A 74 -2.99 -3.69 -2.42
C SER A 74 -4.09 -4.71 -2.65
N ARG A 75 -5.34 -4.29 -2.78
CA ARG A 75 -6.50 -5.16 -2.96
C ARG A 75 -6.42 -6.07 -4.19
N ARG A 76 -5.66 -5.69 -5.21
CA ARG A 76 -5.43 -6.53 -6.40
C ARG A 76 -4.44 -7.66 -6.15
N ILE A 77 -3.64 -7.59 -5.07
CA ILE A 77 -2.65 -8.60 -4.74
C ILE A 77 -3.34 -9.84 -4.18
N GLY A 78 -3.10 -10.99 -4.78
CA GLY A 78 -3.65 -12.26 -4.31
C GLY A 78 -5.18 -12.30 -4.32
N LEU A 79 -5.83 -11.62 -5.26
CA LEU A 79 -7.29 -11.66 -5.38
C LEU A 79 -7.77 -13.09 -5.68
N GLY A 80 -8.45 -13.71 -4.70
CA GLY A 80 -8.90 -15.09 -4.78
C GLY A 80 -7.80 -16.15 -4.64
N SER A 81 -6.64 -15.80 -4.07
CA SER A 81 -5.56 -16.74 -3.70
C SER A 81 -4.90 -16.33 -2.38
N SER A 82 -4.24 -17.29 -1.74
CA SER A 82 -3.36 -17.04 -0.60
C SER A 82 -2.13 -16.22 -1.02
N ILE A 83 -1.36 -15.74 -0.04
CA ILE A 83 -0.02 -15.20 -0.23
C ILE A 83 0.97 -16.20 0.35
N ASP A 84 1.93 -16.69 -0.46
CA ASP A 84 2.99 -17.60 0.00
C ASP A 84 3.83 -16.96 1.08
N GLY A 85 4.18 -15.70 0.88
CA GLY A 85 4.97 -14.96 1.84
C GLY A 85 4.97 -13.47 1.56
N GLY A 86 5.18 -12.70 2.61
CA GLY A 86 5.28 -11.25 2.55
C GLY A 86 6.19 -10.71 3.65
N LEU A 87 6.98 -9.71 3.30
CA LEU A 87 7.79 -8.95 4.24
C LEU A 87 7.42 -7.47 4.11
N LYS A 88 7.12 -6.83 5.23
CA LYS A 88 6.82 -5.39 5.31
C LYS A 88 7.75 -4.72 6.30
N LEU A 89 8.19 -3.53 5.95
CA LEU A 89 8.92 -2.60 6.80
C LEU A 89 8.12 -1.30 6.87
N SER A 90 7.77 -0.83 8.05
CA SER A 90 6.99 0.39 8.23
C SER A 90 7.38 1.14 9.49
N GLY A 91 7.42 2.45 9.41
CA GLY A 91 7.78 3.28 10.55
C GLY A 91 8.53 4.55 10.16
N THR A 92 9.32 5.06 11.08
CA THR A 92 10.16 6.24 10.86
C THR A 92 11.63 5.92 11.13
N ALA A 93 12.50 6.39 10.24
CA ALA A 93 13.95 6.34 10.37
C ALA A 93 14.49 7.77 10.36
N GLY A 94 14.79 8.30 11.56
CA GLY A 94 15.09 9.73 11.72
C GLY A 94 13.91 10.58 11.29
N PRO A 95 14.10 11.56 10.36
CA PRO A 95 13.04 12.42 9.85
C PRO A 95 12.24 11.78 8.71
N ILE A 96 12.61 10.58 8.28
CA ILE A 96 12.03 9.94 7.11
C ILE A 96 10.92 8.97 7.56
N ASP A 97 9.74 9.14 7.00
CA ASP A 97 8.62 8.22 7.11
C ASP A 97 8.73 7.16 6.02
N LEU A 98 8.73 5.88 6.39
CA LEU A 98 9.01 4.75 5.51
C LEU A 98 7.88 3.74 5.51
N GLY A 99 7.53 3.29 4.33
CA GLY A 99 6.71 2.10 4.12
C GLY A 99 7.27 1.31 2.94
N ALA A 100 7.57 0.05 3.15
CA ALA A 100 7.97 -0.84 2.07
C ALA A 100 7.43 -2.23 2.32
N PHE A 101 7.04 -2.95 1.28
CA PHE A 101 6.81 -4.38 1.38
C PHE A 101 7.06 -5.09 0.05
N VAL A 102 7.30 -6.38 0.16
CA VAL A 102 7.33 -7.32 -0.94
C VAL A 102 6.46 -8.52 -0.58
N VAL A 103 5.69 -9.01 -1.55
CA VAL A 103 4.86 -10.20 -1.41
C VAL A 103 5.05 -11.14 -2.59
N GLN A 104 4.90 -12.44 -2.31
CA GLN A 104 4.85 -13.48 -3.31
C GLN A 104 3.48 -14.14 -3.30
N VAL A 105 2.87 -14.24 -4.47
CA VAL A 105 1.59 -14.91 -4.70
C VAL A 105 1.87 -16.19 -5.46
N PRO A 106 1.26 -17.33 -5.07
CA PRO A 106 1.49 -18.61 -5.73
C PRO A 106 1.08 -18.57 -7.20
N GLY A 107 1.82 -19.29 -8.00
CA GLY A 107 1.45 -19.54 -9.38
C GLY A 107 0.16 -20.37 -9.47
N ARG A 108 -0.55 -20.20 -10.56
CA ARG A 108 -1.71 -21.00 -10.93
C ARG A 108 -1.41 -21.77 -12.22
N SER A 109 -2.33 -22.65 -12.61
CA SER A 109 -2.19 -23.42 -13.87
C SER A 109 -2.02 -22.54 -15.11
N ASP A 110 -2.53 -21.30 -15.05
CA ASP A 110 -2.56 -20.31 -16.12
C ASP A 110 -1.65 -19.09 -15.86
N ALA A 111 -1.03 -19.01 -14.68
CA ALA A 111 -0.20 -17.88 -14.31
C ALA A 111 1.03 -18.29 -13.47
N PRO A 112 2.22 -17.72 -13.75
CA PRO A 112 3.41 -17.99 -12.96
C PRO A 112 3.32 -17.39 -11.57
N VAL A 113 4.29 -17.73 -10.70
CA VAL A 113 4.48 -17.09 -9.40
C VAL A 113 4.67 -15.58 -9.59
N ALA A 114 3.83 -14.79 -8.94
CA ALA A 114 3.93 -13.33 -9.00
C ALA A 114 4.68 -12.78 -7.78
N ARG A 115 5.58 -11.84 -8.02
CA ARG A 115 6.26 -11.06 -6.98
C ARG A 115 5.97 -9.59 -7.17
N MET A 116 5.48 -8.97 -6.13
CA MET A 116 5.10 -7.56 -6.14
C MET A 116 5.75 -6.85 -4.97
N GLY A 117 6.12 -5.59 -5.18
CA GLY A 117 6.70 -4.76 -4.14
C GLY A 117 6.32 -3.31 -4.32
N VAL A 118 6.29 -2.60 -3.19
CA VAL A 118 6.17 -1.16 -3.12
C VAL A 118 7.12 -0.63 -2.06
N ALA A 119 7.72 0.50 -2.34
CA ALA A 119 8.51 1.26 -1.37
C ALA A 119 8.12 2.72 -1.46
N ARG A 120 7.90 3.34 -0.31
CA ARG A 120 7.61 4.77 -0.18
C ARG A 120 8.49 5.36 0.91
N ALA A 121 9.04 6.53 0.64
CA ALA A 121 9.73 7.36 1.61
C ALA A 121 9.16 8.77 1.53
N ALA A 122 8.98 9.42 2.68
CA ALA A 122 8.54 10.80 2.74
C ALA A 122 9.24 11.54 3.87
N ILE A 123 9.50 12.82 3.66
CA ILE A 123 10.14 13.70 4.63
C ILE A 123 9.34 14.99 4.79
N GLY A 124 9.14 15.42 6.03
CA GLY A 124 8.59 16.74 6.33
C GLY A 124 9.65 17.82 6.16
N LEU A 125 9.32 18.88 5.43
CA LEU A 125 10.14 20.06 5.22
C LEU A 125 9.51 21.24 5.98
N GLY A 126 9.80 21.34 7.27
CA GLY A 126 9.12 22.26 8.18
C GLY A 126 7.70 21.83 8.52
N GLU A 127 6.83 22.79 8.88
CA GLU A 127 5.48 22.52 9.38
C GLU A 127 4.43 22.33 8.27
N SER A 128 4.73 22.84 7.07
CA SER A 128 3.74 23.02 6.01
C SER A 128 4.01 22.21 4.76
N GLN A 129 5.14 21.52 4.67
CA GLN A 129 5.54 20.84 3.45
C GLN A 129 5.95 19.40 3.71
N ARG A 130 5.60 18.51 2.78
CA ARG A 130 6.03 17.13 2.76
C ARG A 130 6.45 16.75 1.35
N LEU A 131 7.63 16.18 1.23
CA LEU A 131 8.13 15.61 -0.03
C LEU A 131 8.13 14.09 0.09
N GLY A 132 7.62 13.42 -0.91
CA GLY A 132 7.56 11.97 -0.95
C GLY A 132 8.01 11.39 -2.27
N MET A 133 8.43 10.13 -2.24
CA MET A 133 8.69 9.32 -3.41
C MET A 133 8.13 7.92 -3.23
N ILE A 134 7.64 7.33 -4.31
CA ILE A 134 7.13 5.97 -4.34
C ILE A 134 7.74 5.21 -5.51
N ALA A 135 7.99 3.93 -5.30
CA ALA A 135 8.36 3.00 -6.36
C ALA A 135 7.54 1.72 -6.19
N THR A 136 7.04 1.18 -7.30
CA THR A 136 6.31 -0.09 -7.32
C THR A 136 6.88 -1.02 -8.38
N GLN A 137 6.77 -2.32 -8.14
CA GLN A 137 7.22 -3.35 -9.08
C GLN A 137 6.27 -4.54 -9.06
N GLY A 138 6.06 -5.12 -10.23
CA GLY A 138 5.29 -6.36 -10.44
C GLY A 138 3.86 -6.11 -10.89
N THR A 139 3.23 -7.17 -11.36
CA THR A 139 1.81 -7.21 -11.74
C THR A 139 1.06 -8.23 -10.90
N PRO A 140 -0.21 -7.98 -10.56
CA PRO A 140 -1.00 -8.90 -9.75
C PRO A 140 -1.25 -10.27 -10.40
N ASP A 141 -1.21 -10.33 -11.71
CA ASP A 141 -1.40 -11.53 -12.53
C ASP A 141 -0.10 -12.31 -12.79
N GLY A 142 1.05 -11.74 -12.45
CA GLY A 142 2.35 -12.35 -12.70
C GLY A 142 2.79 -12.39 -14.17
N LEU A 143 1.97 -11.90 -15.10
CA LEU A 143 2.21 -12.00 -16.54
C LEU A 143 3.15 -10.92 -17.09
N GLY A 144 3.54 -9.95 -16.25
CA GLY A 144 4.38 -8.86 -16.70
C GLY A 144 5.33 -8.33 -15.63
N ARG A 145 6.20 -7.41 -16.05
CA ARG A 145 7.03 -6.59 -15.16
C ARG A 145 6.70 -5.13 -15.38
N ILE A 146 5.78 -4.62 -14.58
CA ILE A 146 5.51 -3.19 -14.54
C ILE A 146 6.33 -2.58 -13.41
N GLN A 147 7.00 -1.49 -13.70
CA GLN A 147 7.69 -0.66 -12.72
C GLN A 147 7.14 0.75 -12.84
N LEU A 148 6.84 1.35 -11.71
CA LEU A 148 6.43 2.74 -11.63
C LEU A 148 7.25 3.42 -10.54
N ALA A 149 7.68 4.64 -10.81
CA ALA A 149 8.28 5.53 -9.83
C ALA A 149 7.60 6.90 -9.92
N GLY A 150 7.41 7.52 -8.78
CA GLY A 150 6.77 8.83 -8.71
C GLY A 150 7.30 9.65 -7.52
N MET A 151 7.14 10.95 -7.63
CA MET A 151 7.42 11.92 -6.56
C MET A 151 6.17 12.75 -6.32
N ASP A 152 5.91 13.10 -5.07
CA ASP A 152 4.85 14.01 -4.68
C ASP A 152 5.38 15.06 -3.72
N HIS A 153 4.84 16.26 -3.85
CA HIS A 153 5.05 17.34 -2.93
C HIS A 153 3.69 17.83 -2.42
N GLN A 154 3.55 17.89 -1.12
CA GLN A 154 2.35 18.36 -0.45
C GLN A 154 2.68 19.66 0.25
N PHE A 155 1.87 20.67 0.05
CA PHE A 155 1.92 21.92 0.77
C PHE A 155 0.57 22.17 1.44
N ARG A 156 0.59 22.33 2.76
CA ARG A 156 -0.59 22.64 3.55
C ARG A 156 -0.34 23.91 4.36
N SER A 157 -1.18 24.90 4.20
CA SER A 157 -1.12 26.14 4.99
C SER A 157 -2.45 26.42 5.68
N THR A 158 -2.44 26.58 6.97
CA THR A 158 -3.60 27.02 7.76
C THR A 158 -3.71 28.54 7.85
N ARG A 159 -2.77 29.28 7.27
CA ARG A 159 -2.68 30.76 7.35
C ARG A 159 -2.77 31.42 5.97
N PHE A 160 -3.33 30.76 4.99
CA PHE A 160 -3.51 31.36 3.67
C PHE A 160 -4.60 32.43 3.71
N MET A 161 -4.29 33.66 3.33
CA MET A 161 -5.18 34.83 3.37
C MET A 161 -5.86 35.06 4.75
N GLY A 162 -5.14 34.80 5.85
CA GLY A 162 -5.59 35.11 7.22
C GLY A 162 -6.24 33.91 7.95
N GLU A 163 -7.27 33.29 7.41
CA GLU A 163 -8.03 32.23 8.08
C GLU A 163 -8.40 31.02 7.23
N ARG A 164 -7.91 30.95 5.99
CA ARG A 164 -8.26 29.85 5.07
C ARG A 164 -7.18 28.79 5.04
N THR A 165 -7.59 27.53 5.15
CA THR A 165 -6.72 26.38 4.90
C THR A 165 -6.50 26.22 3.40
N PHE A 166 -5.25 26.03 2.99
CA PHE A 166 -4.87 25.70 1.64
C PHE A 166 -4.10 24.36 1.63
N GLU A 167 -4.56 23.44 0.80
CA GLU A 167 -3.93 22.15 0.53
C GLU A 167 -3.63 21.99 -0.96
#